data_97ed1e511264d1c51017d313b674b8c9
#
_entry.id   97ed1e511264d1c51017d313b674b8c9
#
_cell.length_a   1.000
_cell.length_b   1.000
_cell.length_c   1.000
_cell.angle_alpha   90.00
_cell.angle_beta   90.00
_cell.angle_gamma   90.00
#
_symmetry.space_group_name_H-M   'P 1'
#
loop_
_entity.id
_entity.type
_entity.pdbx_description
1 polymer ?
#
loop_
_entity_poly.entity_id
_entity_poly.type
_entity_poly.pdbx_seq_one_letter_code
_entity_poly.pdbx_strand_id
1 'polypeptide(L)'
;SKGEVRPFFFLSVGGDVLFRILEGEPLPELKIERGGFIPVSARAELLRPLSVGVLTVSDKGSMGEREDLSGPALARCVKPLGAIIEAAEIRPDDLDEIASILREWSDVQRLNLVLTTGGTGLSKRDVTPEALSLVADKHAPGIGEAMRVASMRITPKAMLSRLCAVTRGETLIVALPGSEKAVEECFSVIAPALRHGVEILCGWGGECGSSPDR
;
A
#
# COMPACT_ATOMS: atom_id res chain seq x y z
N SER A 1 -17.61 20.07 -8.07
CA SER A 1 -16.24 19.57 -8.25
C SER A 1 -16.22 18.68 -9.47
N LYS A 2 -15.44 19.02 -10.50
CA LYS A 2 -15.18 18.10 -11.61
C LYS A 2 -14.44 16.92 -10.99
N GLY A 3 -15.03 15.72 -11.03
CA GLY A 3 -14.38 14.50 -10.57
C GLY A 3 -13.01 14.37 -11.24
N GLU A 4 -12.01 14.03 -10.46
CA GLU A 4 -10.67 13.80 -10.99
C GLU A 4 -10.74 12.59 -11.94
N VAL A 5 -10.32 12.77 -13.20
CA VAL A 5 -10.36 11.72 -14.21
C VAL A 5 -9.39 10.62 -13.79
N ARG A 6 -9.87 9.37 -13.73
CA ARG A 6 -9.06 8.22 -13.32
C ARG A 6 -7.95 7.98 -14.35
N PRO A 7 -6.66 7.85 -13.94
CA PRO A 7 -5.59 7.58 -14.87
C PRO A 7 -5.74 6.18 -15.48
N PHE A 8 -5.55 6.10 -16.78
CA PHE A 8 -5.56 4.84 -17.52
C PHE A 8 -4.25 4.07 -17.34
N PHE A 9 -3.12 4.81 -17.37
CA PHE A 9 -1.77 4.30 -17.09
C PHE A 9 -0.91 5.39 -16.45
N PHE A 10 0.18 4.95 -15.80
CA PHE A 10 1.28 5.82 -15.43
C PHE A 10 2.50 5.54 -16.32
N LEU A 11 3.26 6.56 -16.67
CA LEU A 11 4.56 6.42 -17.29
C LEU A 11 5.63 6.59 -16.21
N SER A 12 6.38 5.52 -15.96
CA SER A 12 7.49 5.50 -15.00
C SER A 12 8.83 5.44 -15.72
N VAL A 13 9.83 6.11 -15.15
CA VAL A 13 11.22 6.06 -15.61
C VAL A 13 12.12 5.91 -14.40
N GLY A 14 12.92 4.84 -14.35
CA GLY A 14 13.81 4.57 -13.22
C GLY A 14 13.09 4.38 -11.88
N GLY A 15 11.84 3.90 -11.90
CA GLY A 15 11.02 3.72 -10.72
C GLY A 15 10.20 4.95 -10.26
N ASP A 16 10.45 6.13 -10.84
CA ASP A 16 9.66 7.33 -10.57
C ASP A 16 8.51 7.46 -11.57
N VAL A 17 7.29 7.70 -11.07
CA VAL A 17 6.14 8.05 -11.90
C VAL A 17 6.26 9.51 -12.32
N LEU A 18 6.37 9.74 -13.62
CA LEU A 18 6.54 11.08 -14.19
C LEU A 18 5.26 11.63 -14.81
N PHE A 19 4.41 10.76 -15.37
CA PHE A 19 3.21 11.17 -16.08
C PHE A 19 2.04 10.25 -15.73
N ARG A 20 0.82 10.82 -15.73
CA ARG A 20 -0.43 10.06 -15.81
C ARG A 20 -0.95 10.13 -17.24
N ILE A 21 -1.40 9.00 -17.75
CA ILE A 21 -2.12 8.90 -19.00
C ILE A 21 -3.60 8.80 -18.64
N LEU A 22 -4.37 9.82 -18.97
CA LEU A 22 -5.80 9.91 -18.68
C LEU A 22 -6.58 9.48 -19.92
N GLU A 23 -7.78 8.90 -19.72
CA GLU A 23 -8.71 8.69 -20.81
C GLU A 23 -9.16 10.05 -21.36
N GLY A 24 -9.08 10.22 -22.67
CA GLY A 24 -9.51 11.44 -23.37
C GLY A 24 -9.98 11.11 -24.77
N GLU A 25 -10.97 11.85 -25.28
CA GLU A 25 -11.43 11.77 -26.66
C GLU A 25 -11.00 13.03 -27.42
N PRO A 26 -10.39 12.91 -28.61
CA PRO A 26 -10.12 11.69 -29.41
C PRO A 26 -8.83 10.95 -29.06
N LEU A 27 -8.00 11.49 -28.16
CA LEU A 27 -6.70 10.91 -27.77
C LEU A 27 -6.51 10.97 -26.25
N PRO A 28 -5.78 10.02 -25.65
CA PRO A 28 -5.42 10.08 -24.25
C PRO A 28 -4.65 11.36 -23.89
N GLU A 29 -4.95 11.92 -22.73
CA GLU A 29 -4.25 13.11 -22.22
C GLU A 29 -3.05 12.68 -21.36
N LEU A 30 -1.93 13.43 -21.50
CA LEU A 30 -0.73 13.21 -20.68
C LEU A 30 -0.63 14.29 -19.61
N LYS A 31 -0.74 13.90 -18.33
CA LYS A 31 -0.58 14.84 -17.21
C LYS A 31 0.79 14.65 -16.57
N ILE A 32 1.55 15.74 -16.46
CA ILE A 32 2.88 15.74 -15.81
C ILE A 32 2.69 15.66 -14.30
N GLU A 33 3.31 14.66 -13.66
CA GLU A 33 3.33 14.50 -12.20
C GLU A 33 4.61 15.07 -11.59
N ARG A 34 5.72 14.95 -12.32
CA ARG A 34 7.02 15.43 -11.88
C ARG A 34 7.81 16.00 -13.04
N GLY A 35 8.24 17.24 -12.92
CA GLY A 35 9.14 17.87 -13.89
C GLY A 35 10.56 17.31 -13.77
N GLY A 36 11.30 17.28 -14.88
CA GLY A 36 12.68 16.81 -14.92
C GLY A 36 13.14 16.49 -16.32
N PHE A 37 14.39 16.03 -16.43
CA PHE A 37 14.97 15.53 -17.67
C PHE A 37 14.97 14.01 -17.68
N ILE A 38 14.51 13.39 -18.76
CA ILE A 38 14.60 11.95 -18.97
C ILE A 38 15.93 11.68 -19.69
N PRO A 39 16.85 10.87 -19.12
CA PRO A 39 18.06 10.47 -19.84
C PRO A 39 17.72 9.71 -21.10
N VAL A 40 18.45 9.92 -22.19
CA VAL A 40 18.22 9.25 -23.48
C VAL A 40 18.32 7.72 -23.39
N SER A 41 19.07 7.22 -22.40
CA SER A 41 19.23 5.77 -22.12
C SER A 41 18.17 5.20 -21.18
N ALA A 42 17.27 6.03 -20.63
CA ALA A 42 16.25 5.55 -19.71
C ALA A 42 15.17 4.74 -20.44
N ARG A 43 14.76 3.64 -19.82
CA ARG A 43 13.56 2.89 -20.25
C ARG A 43 12.36 3.50 -19.55
N ALA A 44 11.32 3.80 -20.32
CA ALA A 44 10.01 4.19 -19.79
C ALA A 44 9.14 2.95 -19.70
N GLU A 45 8.44 2.79 -18.59
CA GLU A 45 7.52 1.67 -18.35
C GLU A 45 6.09 2.20 -18.16
N LEU A 46 5.15 1.52 -18.81
CA LEU A 46 3.73 1.76 -18.60
C LEU A 46 3.26 0.94 -17.40
N LEU A 47 2.89 1.62 -16.32
CA LEU A 47 2.42 0.98 -15.10
C LEU A 47 0.89 1.02 -15.05
N ARG A 48 0.25 -0.14 -14.86
CA ARG A 48 -1.18 -0.19 -14.50
C ARG A 48 -1.36 0.49 -13.14
N PRO A 49 -2.42 1.31 -12.96
CA PRO A 49 -2.72 1.87 -11.66
C PRO A 49 -2.95 0.77 -10.62
N LEU A 50 -2.37 0.92 -9.43
CA LEU A 50 -2.72 0.09 -8.28
C LEU A 50 -3.90 0.75 -7.55
N SER A 51 -5.00 0.03 -7.38
CA SER A 51 -6.10 0.47 -6.51
C SER A 51 -5.74 0.17 -5.06
N VAL A 52 -5.73 1.20 -4.21
CA VAL A 52 -5.24 1.12 -2.83
C VAL A 52 -6.28 1.55 -1.82
N GLY A 53 -6.46 0.75 -0.77
CA GLY A 53 -7.17 1.11 0.45
C GLY A 53 -6.20 1.48 1.57
N VAL A 54 -6.51 2.51 2.32
CA VAL A 54 -5.77 2.91 3.53
C VAL A 54 -6.70 2.84 4.73
N LEU A 55 -6.39 1.96 5.68
CA LEU A 55 -7.18 1.76 6.89
C LEU A 55 -6.38 2.19 8.11
N THR A 56 -6.81 3.24 8.78
CA THR A 56 -6.27 3.62 10.09
C THR A 56 -7.06 2.92 11.20
N VAL A 57 -6.36 2.15 12.02
CA VAL A 57 -6.93 1.44 13.18
C VAL A 57 -6.59 2.23 14.44
N SER A 58 -7.60 2.85 15.05
CA SER A 58 -7.44 3.69 16.25
C SER A 58 -8.79 3.96 16.92
N ASP A 59 -8.95 3.54 18.17
CA ASP A 59 -10.12 3.88 18.99
C ASP A 59 -10.31 5.41 19.08
N LYS A 60 -9.26 6.16 19.40
CA LYS A 60 -9.33 7.61 19.53
C LYS A 60 -9.55 8.32 18.20
N GLY A 61 -8.96 7.79 17.13
CA GLY A 61 -9.15 8.33 15.77
C GLY A 61 -10.60 8.15 15.31
N SER A 62 -11.20 6.99 15.52
CA SER A 62 -12.59 6.70 15.15
C SER A 62 -13.61 7.56 15.90
N MET A 63 -13.30 7.97 17.14
CA MET A 63 -14.12 8.88 17.94
C MET A 63 -13.86 10.36 17.65
N GLY A 64 -12.89 10.69 16.76
CA GLY A 64 -12.48 12.08 16.48
C GLY A 64 -11.69 12.75 17.61
N GLU A 65 -11.22 11.99 18.60
CA GLU A 65 -10.42 12.49 19.73
C GLU A 65 -8.94 12.68 19.41
N ARG A 66 -8.49 12.12 18.29
CA ARG A 66 -7.12 12.21 17.78
C ARG A 66 -7.12 12.40 16.28
N GLU A 67 -6.33 13.34 15.80
CA GLU A 67 -6.06 13.51 14.38
C GLU A 67 -5.28 12.30 13.82
N ASP A 68 -5.71 11.80 12.66
CA ASP A 68 -4.99 10.76 11.93
C ASP A 68 -3.87 11.37 11.10
N LEU A 69 -2.62 11.10 11.50
CA LEU A 69 -1.43 11.50 10.76
C LEU A 69 -0.86 10.33 9.93
N SER A 70 -1.11 9.09 10.34
CA SER A 70 -0.54 7.88 9.74
C SER A 70 -1.22 7.49 8.43
N GLY A 71 -2.53 7.59 8.34
CA GLY A 71 -3.28 7.33 7.10
C GLY A 71 -2.88 8.27 5.96
N PRO A 72 -2.91 9.61 6.16
CA PRO A 72 -2.39 10.56 5.17
C PRO A 72 -0.91 10.34 4.81
N ALA A 73 -0.07 9.91 5.75
CA ALA A 73 1.33 9.56 5.45
C ALA A 73 1.41 8.37 4.47
N LEU A 74 0.66 7.29 4.72
CA LEU A 74 0.56 6.15 3.79
C LEU A 74 0.07 6.58 2.42
N ALA A 75 -0.97 7.43 2.37
CA ALA A 75 -1.50 7.94 1.11
C ALA A 75 -0.46 8.74 0.30
N ARG A 76 0.47 9.43 0.98
CA ARG A 76 1.63 10.08 0.33
C ARG A 76 2.65 9.05 -0.16
N CYS A 77 2.96 8.06 0.67
CA CYS A 77 3.99 7.06 0.39
C CYS A 77 3.68 6.18 -0.82
N VAL A 78 2.41 5.87 -1.10
CA VAL A 78 2.03 4.98 -2.21
C VAL A 78 2.06 5.67 -3.59
N LYS A 79 2.05 6.99 -3.66
CA LYS A 79 2.01 7.72 -4.95
C LYS A 79 3.11 7.32 -5.93
N PRO A 80 4.39 7.15 -5.49
CA PRO A 80 5.46 6.73 -6.39
C PRO A 80 5.26 5.34 -7.01
N LEU A 81 4.41 4.50 -6.40
CA LEU A 81 4.07 3.18 -6.94
C LEU A 81 3.07 3.24 -8.10
N GLY A 82 2.63 4.42 -8.54
CA GLY A 82 1.54 4.55 -9.49
C GLY A 82 0.20 4.10 -8.91
N ALA A 83 -0.04 4.44 -7.65
CA ALA A 83 -1.22 4.04 -6.90
C ALA A 83 -2.31 5.12 -6.91
N ILE A 84 -3.56 4.67 -6.89
CA ILE A 84 -4.75 5.49 -6.70
C ILE A 84 -5.40 5.06 -5.39
N ILE A 85 -5.62 6.01 -4.48
CA ILE A 85 -6.36 5.76 -3.25
C ILE A 85 -7.84 5.71 -3.60
N GLU A 86 -8.42 4.52 -3.54
CA GLU A 86 -9.85 4.29 -3.81
C GLU A 86 -10.69 4.35 -2.52
N ALA A 87 -10.08 3.99 -1.40
CA ALA A 87 -10.73 4.00 -0.10
C ALA A 87 -9.76 4.46 0.99
N ALA A 88 -10.25 5.26 1.93
CA ALA A 88 -9.52 5.65 3.14
C ALA A 88 -10.50 5.75 4.30
N GLU A 89 -10.28 4.97 5.35
CA GLU A 89 -11.17 4.93 6.51
C GLU A 89 -10.40 4.84 7.81
N ILE A 90 -11.08 5.25 8.89
CA ILE A 90 -10.61 5.08 10.27
C ILE A 90 -11.60 4.16 10.97
N ARG A 91 -11.10 3.10 11.59
CA ARG A 91 -11.90 2.14 12.36
C ARG A 91 -11.35 1.99 13.77
N PRO A 92 -12.19 1.63 14.75
CA PRO A 92 -11.72 1.32 16.09
C PRO A 92 -10.85 0.05 16.10
N ASP A 93 -10.13 -0.16 17.18
CA ASP A 93 -9.37 -1.39 17.45
C ASP A 93 -10.35 -2.54 17.79
N ASP A 94 -11.15 -2.95 16.80
CA ASP A 94 -12.13 -4.04 16.89
C ASP A 94 -11.89 -5.08 15.79
N LEU A 95 -11.80 -6.34 16.21
CA LEU A 95 -11.46 -7.46 15.35
C LEU A 95 -12.42 -7.63 14.17
N ASP A 96 -13.72 -7.60 14.48
CA ASP A 96 -14.77 -7.89 13.51
C ASP A 96 -14.97 -6.73 12.53
N GLU A 97 -14.87 -5.48 13.01
CA GLU A 97 -14.93 -4.30 12.15
C GLU A 97 -13.74 -4.26 11.18
N ILE A 98 -12.52 -4.50 11.68
CA ILE A 98 -11.33 -4.56 10.82
C ILE A 98 -11.46 -5.69 9.80
N ALA A 99 -11.82 -6.90 10.23
CA ALA A 99 -11.98 -8.04 9.33
C ALA A 99 -13.09 -7.82 8.29
N SER A 100 -14.18 -7.16 8.67
CA SER A 100 -15.29 -6.85 7.76
C SER A 100 -14.86 -5.92 6.64
N ILE A 101 -14.20 -4.80 6.96
CA ILE A 101 -13.74 -3.84 5.95
C ILE A 101 -12.66 -4.43 5.05
N LEU A 102 -11.76 -5.27 5.59
CA LEU A 102 -10.74 -5.95 4.80
C LEU A 102 -11.38 -6.92 3.78
N ARG A 103 -12.43 -7.65 4.16
CA ARG A 103 -13.18 -8.50 3.22
C ARG A 103 -13.91 -7.67 2.17
N GLU A 104 -14.57 -6.61 2.57
CA GLU A 104 -15.26 -5.71 1.64
C GLU A 104 -14.30 -5.17 0.58
N TRP A 105 -13.16 -4.63 0.99
CA TRP A 105 -12.18 -4.06 0.09
C TRP A 105 -11.50 -5.10 -0.80
N SER A 106 -11.31 -6.32 -0.31
CA SER A 106 -10.70 -7.41 -1.10
C SER A 106 -11.69 -8.11 -2.02
N ASP A 107 -12.88 -8.47 -1.51
CA ASP A 107 -13.80 -9.35 -2.23
C ASP A 107 -14.78 -8.58 -3.13
N VAL A 108 -15.23 -7.39 -2.67
CA VAL A 108 -16.25 -6.59 -3.34
C VAL A 108 -15.61 -5.48 -4.18
N GLN A 109 -14.79 -4.63 -3.55
CA GLN A 109 -14.12 -3.53 -4.25
C GLN A 109 -12.90 -3.99 -5.05
N ARG A 110 -12.36 -5.19 -4.74
CA ARG A 110 -11.20 -5.80 -5.41
C ARG A 110 -10.00 -4.87 -5.48
N LEU A 111 -9.68 -4.23 -4.37
CA LEU A 111 -8.49 -3.41 -4.27
C LEU A 111 -7.24 -4.28 -4.39
N ASN A 112 -6.22 -3.79 -5.08
CA ASN A 112 -4.98 -4.56 -5.29
C ASN A 112 -4.08 -4.56 -4.04
N LEU A 113 -4.10 -3.47 -3.28
CA LEU A 113 -3.28 -3.29 -2.09
C LEU A 113 -4.11 -2.65 -0.98
N VAL A 114 -4.07 -3.22 0.20
CA VAL A 114 -4.64 -2.61 1.41
C VAL A 114 -3.51 -2.40 2.41
N LEU A 115 -3.37 -1.18 2.87
CA LEU A 115 -2.40 -0.80 3.89
C LEU A 115 -3.15 -0.43 5.15
N THR A 116 -2.90 -1.16 6.24
CA THR A 116 -3.43 -0.81 7.55
C THR A 116 -2.35 -0.16 8.41
N THR A 117 -2.71 0.79 9.25
CA THR A 117 -1.80 1.44 10.20
C THR A 117 -2.44 1.46 11.58
N GLY A 118 -1.70 1.08 12.62
CA GLY A 118 -2.16 0.98 13.99
C GLY A 118 -2.57 -0.44 14.43
N GLY A 119 -2.84 -0.62 15.71
CA GLY A 119 -3.27 -1.90 16.30
C GLY A 119 -2.27 -3.06 16.18
N THR A 120 -0.96 -2.78 16.02
CA THR A 120 0.09 -3.80 15.81
C THR A 120 1.01 -4.04 17.01
N GLY A 121 0.73 -3.47 18.16
CA GLY A 121 1.52 -3.66 19.39
C GLY A 121 1.08 -4.88 20.21
N LEU A 122 1.40 -4.85 21.51
CA LEU A 122 1.09 -5.93 22.47
C LEU A 122 -0.05 -5.58 23.43
N SER A 123 -0.73 -4.45 23.24
CA SER A 123 -1.90 -4.11 24.05
C SER A 123 -3.04 -5.08 23.76
N LYS A 124 -3.93 -5.27 24.73
CA LYS A 124 -5.14 -6.11 24.55
C LYS A 124 -6.06 -5.59 23.44
N ARG A 125 -5.97 -4.30 23.14
CA ARG A 125 -6.76 -3.66 22.08
C ARG A 125 -6.08 -3.78 20.70
N ASP A 126 -4.78 -4.06 20.63
CA ASP A 126 -4.08 -4.23 19.37
C ASP A 126 -4.47 -5.58 18.73
N VAL A 127 -5.36 -5.55 17.75
CA VAL A 127 -5.94 -6.76 17.13
C VAL A 127 -5.79 -6.79 15.61
N THR A 128 -5.05 -5.83 15.03
CA THR A 128 -4.85 -5.77 13.57
C THR A 128 -4.23 -7.04 13.00
N PRO A 129 -3.17 -7.64 13.58
CA PRO A 129 -2.61 -8.89 13.05
C PRO A 129 -3.58 -10.07 13.11
N GLU A 130 -4.42 -10.12 14.14
CA GLU A 130 -5.45 -11.15 14.27
C GLU A 130 -6.54 -10.98 13.20
N ALA A 131 -6.94 -9.73 12.93
CA ALA A 131 -7.91 -9.43 11.87
C ALA A 131 -7.36 -9.80 10.48
N LEU A 132 -6.08 -9.48 10.19
CA LEU A 132 -5.45 -9.92 8.95
C LEU A 132 -5.41 -11.46 8.85
N SER A 133 -5.05 -12.15 9.93
CA SER A 133 -5.00 -13.62 9.96
C SER A 133 -6.39 -14.24 9.74
N LEU A 134 -7.45 -13.62 10.24
CA LEU A 134 -8.84 -14.08 10.07
C LEU A 134 -9.34 -14.00 8.62
N VAL A 135 -8.78 -13.11 7.81
CA VAL A 135 -9.17 -12.92 6.42
C VAL A 135 -8.18 -13.50 5.41
N ALA A 136 -7.05 -14.00 5.87
CA ALA A 136 -5.93 -14.42 5.05
C ALA A 136 -6.20 -15.71 4.25
N ASP A 137 -5.84 -15.69 2.96
CA ASP A 137 -5.66 -16.92 2.17
C ASP A 137 -4.22 -17.44 2.35
N LYS A 138 -3.23 -16.52 2.35
CA LYS A 138 -1.80 -16.85 2.54
C LYS A 138 -1.13 -15.79 3.40
N HIS A 139 -0.13 -16.20 4.17
CA HIS A 139 0.74 -15.28 4.90
C HIS A 139 1.99 -14.94 4.09
N ALA A 140 2.40 -13.67 4.12
CA ALA A 140 3.64 -13.16 3.52
C ALA A 140 4.60 -12.64 4.62
N PRO A 141 5.20 -13.54 5.43
CA PRO A 141 5.94 -13.15 6.64
C PRO A 141 7.16 -12.27 6.35
N GLY A 142 7.80 -12.45 5.19
CA GLY A 142 9.00 -11.69 4.82
C GLY A 142 8.79 -10.18 4.78
N ILE A 143 7.58 -9.70 4.48
CA ILE A 143 7.26 -8.26 4.49
C ILE A 143 7.35 -7.72 5.93
N GLY A 144 6.70 -8.41 6.89
CA GLY A 144 6.76 -8.04 8.30
C GLY A 144 8.16 -8.15 8.90
N GLU A 145 8.91 -9.16 8.50
CA GLU A 145 10.31 -9.39 8.92
C GLU A 145 11.22 -8.26 8.43
N ALA A 146 11.13 -7.88 7.16
CA ALA A 146 11.92 -6.79 6.58
C ALA A 146 11.69 -5.47 7.34
N MET A 147 10.43 -5.13 7.60
CA MET A 147 10.07 -3.94 8.37
C MET A 147 10.65 -3.98 9.79
N ARG A 148 10.53 -5.10 10.51
CA ARG A 148 11.08 -5.25 11.88
C ARG A 148 12.59 -5.16 11.90
N VAL A 149 13.29 -5.86 10.99
CA VAL A 149 14.75 -5.82 10.90
C VAL A 149 15.26 -4.40 10.66
N ALA A 150 14.64 -3.66 9.76
CA ALA A 150 15.01 -2.27 9.50
C ALA A 150 14.73 -1.38 10.72
N SER A 151 13.56 -1.50 11.33
CA SER A 151 13.17 -0.70 12.49
C SER A 151 14.01 -1.00 13.74
N MET A 152 14.50 -2.23 13.93
CA MET A 152 15.41 -2.58 15.04
C MET A 152 16.76 -1.86 14.98
N ARG A 153 17.18 -1.38 13.80
CA ARG A 153 18.37 -0.52 13.67
C ARG A 153 18.15 0.88 14.26
N ILE A 154 16.89 1.31 14.40
CA ILE A 154 16.49 2.60 14.96
C ILE A 154 16.16 2.47 16.44
N THR A 155 15.38 1.43 16.79
CA THR A 155 14.97 1.18 18.18
C THR A 155 14.79 -0.31 18.47
N PRO A 156 15.35 -0.81 19.59
CA PRO A 156 15.13 -2.21 20.01
C PRO A 156 13.65 -2.54 20.26
N LYS A 157 12.82 -1.55 20.59
CA LYS A 157 11.37 -1.75 20.83
C LYS A 157 10.63 -2.27 19.58
N ALA A 158 11.19 -2.10 18.39
CA ALA A 158 10.60 -2.59 17.16
C ALA A 158 10.42 -4.13 17.13
N MET A 159 11.21 -4.89 17.92
CA MET A 159 11.02 -6.35 18.06
C MET A 159 9.66 -6.74 18.66
N LEU A 160 9.00 -5.83 19.36
CA LEU A 160 7.69 -6.04 19.96
C LEU A 160 6.53 -5.75 18.99
N SER A 161 6.83 -5.21 17.81
CA SER A 161 5.82 -4.90 16.81
C SER A 161 5.44 -6.14 16.01
N ARG A 162 4.13 -6.41 15.91
CA ARG A 162 3.56 -7.58 15.23
C ARG A 162 3.19 -7.28 13.78
N LEU A 163 4.06 -6.51 13.09
CA LEU A 163 3.90 -6.20 11.67
C LEU A 163 3.80 -7.48 10.85
N CYS A 164 2.83 -7.54 9.94
CA CYS A 164 2.56 -8.72 9.13
C CYS A 164 1.98 -8.33 7.77
N ALA A 165 1.95 -9.30 6.86
CA ALA A 165 1.26 -9.16 5.59
C ALA A 165 0.60 -10.48 5.21
N VAL A 166 -0.53 -10.38 4.52
CA VAL A 166 -1.32 -11.51 4.04
C VAL A 166 -1.85 -11.23 2.64
N THR A 167 -2.32 -12.25 1.96
CA THR A 167 -3.09 -12.10 0.72
C THR A 167 -4.52 -12.57 0.92
N ARG A 168 -5.47 -11.94 0.21
CA ARG A 168 -6.84 -12.39 0.07
C ARG A 168 -7.29 -12.16 -1.37
N GLY A 169 -7.63 -13.24 -2.09
CA GLY A 169 -7.85 -13.17 -3.54
C GLY A 169 -6.67 -12.52 -4.25
N GLU A 170 -6.92 -11.44 -4.96
CA GLU A 170 -5.91 -10.63 -5.67
C GLU A 170 -5.43 -9.40 -4.85
N THR A 171 -5.75 -9.34 -3.57
CA THR A 171 -5.39 -8.23 -2.67
C THR A 171 -4.20 -8.60 -1.79
N LEU A 172 -3.16 -7.78 -1.80
CA LEU A 172 -2.10 -7.80 -0.80
C LEU A 172 -2.49 -6.87 0.36
N ILE A 173 -2.50 -7.39 1.59
CA ILE A 173 -2.86 -6.63 2.79
C ILE A 173 -1.64 -6.55 3.70
N VAL A 174 -1.23 -5.35 4.09
CA VAL A 174 -0.04 -5.11 4.92
C VAL A 174 -0.38 -4.30 6.16
N ALA A 175 0.00 -4.81 7.32
CA ALA A 175 -0.13 -4.12 8.60
C ALA A 175 1.17 -3.38 8.96
N LEU A 176 1.07 -2.04 9.09
CA LEU A 176 2.16 -1.13 9.41
C LEU A 176 2.00 -0.55 10.84
N PRO A 177 3.05 0.06 11.40
CA PRO A 177 2.96 0.69 12.73
C PRO A 177 2.00 1.89 12.72
N GLY A 178 1.56 2.32 13.92
CA GLY A 178 0.57 3.39 14.08
C GLY A 178 1.13 4.82 14.13
N SER A 179 2.44 5.05 14.10
CA SER A 179 2.99 6.39 14.10
C SER A 179 3.42 6.84 12.72
N GLU A 180 3.18 8.10 12.35
CA GLU A 180 3.52 8.68 11.05
C GLU A 180 4.96 8.36 10.63
N LYS A 181 5.94 8.69 11.50
CA LYS A 181 7.35 8.43 11.22
C LYS A 181 7.66 6.95 10.99
N ALA A 182 7.15 6.06 11.83
CA ALA A 182 7.40 4.63 11.68
C ALA A 182 6.72 4.03 10.46
N VAL A 183 5.57 4.56 10.06
CA VAL A 183 4.88 4.22 8.80
C VAL A 183 5.78 4.53 7.61
N GLU A 184 6.30 5.76 7.52
CA GLU A 184 7.16 6.18 6.40
C GLU A 184 8.46 5.35 6.34
N GLU A 185 9.10 5.11 7.50
CA GLU A 185 10.29 4.26 7.62
C GLU A 185 10.00 2.82 7.17
N CYS A 186 8.95 2.19 7.68
CA CYS A 186 8.58 0.82 7.32
C CYS A 186 8.17 0.71 5.85
N PHE A 187 7.36 1.66 5.36
CA PHE A 187 6.92 1.66 3.98
C PHE A 187 8.10 1.76 3.01
N SER A 188 9.08 2.62 3.28
CA SER A 188 10.27 2.79 2.42
C SER A 188 11.05 1.48 2.22
N VAL A 189 11.04 0.59 3.23
CA VAL A 189 11.71 -0.72 3.18
C VAL A 189 10.99 -1.69 2.25
N ILE A 190 9.66 -1.71 2.27
CA ILE A 190 8.85 -2.69 1.54
C ILE A 190 8.40 -2.19 0.16
N ALA A 191 8.37 -0.89 -0.06
CA ALA A 191 7.90 -0.27 -1.30
C ALA A 191 8.50 -0.88 -2.58
N PRO A 192 9.81 -1.20 -2.65
CA PRO A 192 10.40 -1.81 -3.85
C PRO A 192 9.80 -3.17 -4.23
N ALA A 193 9.27 -3.92 -3.26
CA ALA A 193 8.69 -5.25 -3.47
C ALA A 193 7.17 -5.23 -3.65
N LEU A 194 6.48 -4.21 -3.14
CA LEU A 194 5.01 -4.20 -3.08
C LEU A 194 4.36 -4.27 -4.46
N ARG A 195 4.81 -3.44 -5.39
CA ARG A 195 4.24 -3.43 -6.75
C ARG A 195 4.41 -4.78 -7.42
N HIS A 196 5.62 -5.33 -7.41
CA HIS A 196 5.90 -6.64 -7.99
C HIS A 196 5.06 -7.75 -7.34
N GLY A 197 4.90 -7.71 -6.00
CA GLY A 197 4.05 -8.66 -5.29
C GLY A 197 2.58 -8.60 -5.73
N VAL A 198 2.04 -7.41 -5.93
CA VAL A 198 0.69 -7.21 -6.45
C VAL A 198 0.59 -7.69 -7.91
N GLU A 199 1.57 -7.38 -8.76
CA GLU A 199 1.58 -7.82 -10.17
C GLU A 199 1.57 -9.34 -10.31
N ILE A 200 2.34 -10.05 -9.45
CA ILE A 200 2.29 -11.51 -9.39
C ILE A 200 0.92 -11.99 -8.94
N LEU A 201 0.38 -11.39 -7.88
CA LEU A 201 -0.90 -11.80 -7.29
C LEU A 201 -2.07 -11.62 -8.26
N CYS A 202 -2.06 -10.52 -9.03
CA CYS A 202 -3.07 -10.22 -10.05
C CYS A 202 -2.79 -10.86 -11.42
N GLY A 203 -1.70 -11.60 -11.59
CA GLY A 203 -1.33 -12.19 -12.88
C GLY A 203 -0.99 -11.17 -13.98
N TRP A 204 -0.55 -9.96 -13.61
CA TRP A 204 -0.23 -8.91 -14.58
C TRP A 204 1.19 -9.04 -15.15
N GLY A 205 2.08 -9.76 -14.47
CA GLY A 205 3.42 -10.06 -14.94
C GLY A 205 3.43 -11.31 -15.82
N GLY A 206 4.14 -11.28 -16.94
CA GLY A 206 4.55 -12.51 -17.61
C GLY A 206 5.43 -13.34 -16.67
N GLU A 207 5.63 -14.64 -16.98
CA GLU A 207 6.35 -15.60 -16.13
C GLU A 207 7.59 -14.98 -15.47
N CYS A 208 7.64 -15.05 -14.13
CA CYS A 208 8.80 -14.66 -13.35
C CYS A 208 10.00 -15.53 -13.75
N GLY A 209 10.79 -15.11 -14.74
CA GLY A 209 11.93 -15.90 -15.19
C GLY A 209 12.67 -15.38 -16.43
N SER A 210 12.15 -14.40 -17.13
CA SER A 210 12.77 -13.90 -18.36
C SER A 210 13.19 -12.44 -18.28
N SER A 211 13.99 -12.07 -17.30
CA SER A 211 14.85 -10.90 -17.42
C SER A 211 16.20 -11.36 -17.99
N PRO A 212 16.57 -11.01 -19.22
CA PRO A 212 17.88 -11.31 -19.76
C PRO A 212 18.86 -10.22 -19.35
N ASP A 213 19.12 -10.01 -18.07
CA ASP A 213 20.29 -9.24 -17.61
C ASP A 213 20.51 -9.50 -16.12
N ARG A 214 21.37 -10.45 -15.82
CA ARG A 214 22.20 -10.51 -14.62
C ARG A 214 23.59 -10.01 -14.96
#